data_14e1d2f9dcba25cecd6d9fe7ef9d3721
#
_entry.id   14e1d2f9dcba25cecd6d9fe7ef9d3721
#
_cell.length_a   1.000
_cell.length_b   1.000
_cell.length_c   1.000
_cell.angle_alpha   90.00
_cell.angle_beta   90.00
_cell.angle_gamma   90.00
#
_symmetry.space_group_name_H-M   'P 1'
#
loop_
_entity.id
_entity.type
_entity.pdbx_description
1 polymer ?
#
loop_
_entity_poly.entity_id
_entity_poly.type
_entity_poly.pdbx_seq_one_letter_code
_entity_poly.pdbx_strand_id
1 'polypeptide(L)'
;GLLNVYLMQKHGFSQPPIQLINTIWIILIAHIFYNISVVMRIVGNAWENVDIKLENAASTLGCTPWQTFWKITFPLLKPAIFSAMLLVFLFDFTSYGVVLLLGGAKFRTIEVEIAQQALQLFNLPVAGLLSILQIIVTVAVTSIENKIGKNIQSNRMPHVSEENMRKPTKPSEKIIIILILFMVAVFLVSPLLGLVIRSFVVYDSQSVAWTTEYYKKLFVNERNSFFYVPPILAVGNSLLNATIAAFISLMIGLMVTFAGDRYPWTKKINMIFLFPIGTSAVTLGLG
;
A
#
# COMPACT_ATOMS: atom_id res chain seq x y z
N GLY A 1 7.13 -21.80 -2.99
CA GLY A 1 7.36 -21.11 -1.69
C GLY A 1 7.55 -22.10 -0.56
N LEU A 2 7.97 -21.63 0.63
CA LEU A 2 8.22 -22.44 1.82
C LEU A 2 7.08 -23.42 2.15
N LEU A 3 5.85 -22.92 2.08
CA LEU A 3 4.66 -23.72 2.37
C LEU A 3 4.49 -24.88 1.37
N ASN A 4 4.74 -24.64 0.09
CA ASN A 4 4.69 -25.71 -0.92
C ASN A 4 5.76 -26.77 -0.67
N VAL A 5 6.99 -26.38 -0.33
CA VAL A 5 8.07 -27.32 -0.02
C VAL A 5 7.68 -28.19 1.19
N TYR A 6 7.17 -27.58 2.24
CA TYR A 6 6.69 -28.30 3.42
C TYR A 6 5.54 -29.26 3.09
N LEU A 7 4.55 -28.83 2.31
CA LEU A 7 3.41 -29.68 1.92
C LEU A 7 3.82 -30.83 1.01
N MET A 8 4.76 -30.60 0.09
CA MET A 8 5.31 -31.65 -0.78
C MET A 8 6.07 -32.71 0.02
N GLN A 9 6.91 -32.28 0.96
CA GLN A 9 7.65 -33.21 1.83
C GLN A 9 6.76 -34.02 2.78
N LYS A 10 5.74 -33.35 3.37
CA LYS A 10 4.86 -33.99 4.35
C LYS A 10 3.79 -34.89 3.74
N HIS A 11 3.26 -34.53 2.56
CA HIS A 11 2.12 -35.22 1.94
C HIS A 11 2.47 -35.91 0.61
N GLY A 12 3.74 -35.88 0.20
CA GLY A 12 4.19 -36.59 -1.02
C GLY A 12 3.65 -36.08 -2.35
N PHE A 13 3.23 -34.80 -2.41
CA PHE A 13 2.75 -34.23 -3.66
C PHE A 13 3.89 -34.14 -4.70
N SER A 14 3.65 -34.62 -5.89
CA SER A 14 4.60 -34.53 -7.03
C SER A 14 4.70 -33.15 -7.64
N GLN A 15 3.69 -32.29 -7.41
CA GLN A 15 3.65 -30.91 -7.88
C GLN A 15 3.27 -29.95 -6.74
N PRO A 16 3.69 -28.67 -6.79
CA PRO A 16 3.31 -27.68 -5.81
C PRO A 16 1.78 -27.54 -5.71
N PRO A 17 1.15 -27.87 -4.56
CA PRO A 17 -0.32 -27.82 -4.44
C PRO A 17 -0.87 -26.38 -4.49
N ILE A 18 -0.07 -25.38 -4.13
CA ILE A 18 -0.47 -23.98 -4.15
C ILE A 18 0.25 -23.26 -5.29
N GLN A 19 -0.46 -23.03 -6.39
CA GLN A 19 0.06 -22.32 -7.56
C GLN A 19 -0.63 -20.96 -7.68
N LEU A 20 -0.16 -19.98 -6.92
CA LEU A 20 -0.69 -18.61 -6.91
C LEU A 20 0.07 -17.67 -7.86
N ILE A 21 1.31 -17.97 -8.21
CA ILE A 21 2.13 -17.13 -9.09
C ILE A 21 1.48 -17.07 -10.48
N ASN A 22 1.50 -15.90 -11.12
CA ASN A 22 0.86 -15.62 -12.40
C ASN A 22 -0.68 -15.77 -12.37
N THR A 23 -1.29 -15.52 -11.22
CA THR A 23 -2.75 -15.44 -11.07
C THR A 23 -3.17 -14.07 -10.56
N ILE A 24 -4.42 -13.69 -10.83
CA ILE A 24 -4.99 -12.45 -10.29
C ILE A 24 -5.04 -12.45 -8.75
N TRP A 25 -5.17 -13.62 -8.14
CA TRP A 25 -5.31 -13.76 -6.70
C TRP A 25 -4.07 -13.32 -5.94
N ILE A 26 -2.87 -13.65 -6.44
CA ILE A 26 -1.63 -13.23 -5.76
C ILE A 26 -1.42 -11.71 -5.86
N ILE A 27 -1.84 -11.10 -6.97
CA ILE A 27 -1.79 -9.65 -7.16
C ILE A 27 -2.72 -8.99 -6.15
N LEU A 28 -3.98 -9.47 -6.04
CA LEU A 28 -4.96 -8.93 -5.09
C LEU A 28 -4.49 -9.08 -3.64
N ILE A 29 -3.95 -10.24 -3.26
CA ILE A 29 -3.41 -10.47 -1.91
C ILE A 29 -2.26 -9.49 -1.63
N ALA A 30 -1.36 -9.28 -2.58
CA ALA A 30 -0.25 -8.34 -2.42
C ALA A 30 -0.74 -6.89 -2.30
N HIS A 31 -1.71 -6.47 -3.11
CA HIS A 31 -2.30 -5.14 -3.02
C HIS A 31 -3.06 -4.93 -1.70
N ILE A 32 -3.82 -5.92 -1.23
CA ILE A 32 -4.46 -5.87 0.09
C ILE A 32 -3.40 -5.71 1.19
N PHE A 33 -2.30 -6.48 1.10
CA PHE A 33 -1.20 -6.40 2.07
C PHE A 33 -0.61 -4.98 2.16
N TYR A 34 -0.35 -4.33 1.02
CA TYR A 34 0.21 -2.97 1.00
C TYR A 34 -0.80 -1.90 1.42
N ASN A 35 -2.06 -2.04 1.02
CA ASN A 35 -3.05 -0.97 1.15
C ASN A 35 -3.89 -1.03 2.43
N ILE A 36 -3.89 -2.16 3.16
CA ILE A 36 -4.67 -2.30 4.40
C ILE A 36 -4.35 -1.19 5.41
N SER A 37 -3.07 -0.79 5.51
CA SER A 37 -2.63 0.27 6.43
C SER A 37 -3.18 1.64 6.04
N VAL A 38 -3.33 1.91 4.74
CA VAL A 38 -3.90 3.16 4.22
C VAL A 38 -5.38 3.25 4.58
N VAL A 39 -6.12 2.17 4.32
CA VAL A 39 -7.55 2.07 4.66
C VAL A 39 -7.76 2.22 6.16
N MET A 40 -6.99 1.48 6.97
CA MET A 40 -7.08 1.57 8.44
C MET A 40 -6.83 2.98 8.96
N ARG A 41 -5.84 3.68 8.39
CA ARG A 41 -5.52 5.06 8.81
C ARG A 41 -6.63 6.02 8.43
N ILE A 42 -7.13 5.99 7.20
CA ILE A 42 -8.13 6.96 6.72
C ILE A 42 -9.49 6.71 7.37
N VAL A 43 -9.97 5.47 7.31
CA VAL A 43 -11.28 5.11 7.84
C VAL A 43 -11.27 5.07 9.36
N GLY A 44 -10.18 4.59 9.98
CA GLY A 44 -10.01 4.57 11.44
C GLY A 44 -10.03 5.97 12.01
N ASN A 45 -9.24 6.90 11.46
CA ASN A 45 -9.26 8.30 11.89
C ASN A 45 -10.65 8.95 11.72
N ALA A 46 -11.37 8.60 10.66
CA ALA A 46 -12.73 9.11 10.47
C ALA A 46 -13.69 8.52 11.53
N TRP A 47 -13.52 7.24 11.86
CA TRP A 47 -14.34 6.56 12.86
C TRP A 47 -14.13 7.12 14.27
N GLU A 48 -12.88 7.36 14.65
CA GLU A 48 -12.53 7.99 15.94
C GLU A 48 -13.16 9.38 16.11
N ASN A 49 -13.45 10.07 15.01
CA ASN A 49 -14.11 11.39 15.02
C ASN A 49 -15.64 11.32 14.97
N VAL A 50 -16.26 10.13 14.92
CA VAL A 50 -17.72 10.00 15.04
C VAL A 50 -18.13 10.25 16.48
N ASP A 51 -19.06 11.21 16.70
CA ASP A 51 -19.53 11.53 18.03
C ASP A 51 -20.35 10.37 18.62
N ILE A 52 -19.86 9.77 19.71
CA ILE A 52 -20.52 8.69 20.44
C ILE A 52 -21.92 9.08 20.93
N LYS A 53 -22.20 10.37 21.09
CA LYS A 53 -23.51 10.86 21.49
C LYS A 53 -24.58 10.54 20.46
N LEU A 54 -24.23 10.48 19.17
CA LEU A 54 -25.15 10.07 18.11
C LEU A 54 -25.54 8.59 18.23
N GLU A 55 -24.58 7.72 18.55
CA GLU A 55 -24.85 6.30 18.78
C GLU A 55 -25.68 6.07 20.05
N ASN A 56 -25.37 6.81 21.12
CA ASN A 56 -26.12 6.75 22.38
C ASN A 56 -27.57 7.26 22.19
N ALA A 57 -27.78 8.35 21.46
CA ALA A 57 -29.12 8.86 21.15
C ALA A 57 -29.95 7.83 20.35
N ALA A 58 -29.33 7.17 19.37
CA ALA A 58 -30.00 6.09 18.61
C ALA A 58 -30.37 4.92 19.51
N SER A 59 -29.49 4.55 20.43
CA SER A 59 -29.77 3.47 21.39
C SER A 59 -30.91 3.82 22.33
N THR A 60 -31.00 5.08 22.77
CA THR A 60 -32.12 5.60 23.59
C THR A 60 -33.45 5.56 22.82
N LEU A 61 -33.40 5.76 21.49
CA LEU A 61 -34.56 5.64 20.62
C LEU A 61 -34.91 4.18 20.24
N GLY A 62 -34.25 3.18 20.87
CA GLY A 62 -34.54 1.76 20.67
C GLY A 62 -33.84 1.11 19.46
N CYS A 63 -32.86 1.77 18.84
CA CYS A 63 -32.09 1.15 17.77
C CYS A 63 -31.17 0.05 18.33
N THR A 64 -31.13 -1.09 17.63
CA THR A 64 -30.13 -2.13 17.90
C THR A 64 -28.73 -1.64 17.45
N PRO A 65 -27.62 -2.20 17.98
CA PRO A 65 -26.26 -1.84 17.55
C PRO A 65 -26.04 -1.97 16.03
N TRP A 66 -26.65 -2.98 15.40
CA TRP A 66 -26.60 -3.18 13.95
C TRP A 66 -27.35 -2.09 13.18
N GLN A 67 -28.51 -1.68 13.68
CA GLN A 67 -29.27 -0.56 13.08
C GLN A 67 -28.54 0.76 13.25
N THR A 68 -27.94 1.02 14.42
CA THR A 68 -27.12 2.21 14.67
C THR A 68 -25.95 2.27 13.72
N PHE A 69 -25.22 1.16 13.53
CA PHE A 69 -24.12 1.10 12.59
C PHE A 69 -24.57 1.48 11.16
N TRP A 70 -25.58 0.81 10.62
CA TRP A 70 -26.00 1.03 9.22
C TRP A 70 -26.72 2.35 8.97
N LYS A 71 -27.46 2.89 9.96
CA LYS A 71 -28.27 4.10 9.78
C LYS A 71 -27.50 5.38 10.18
N ILE A 72 -26.50 5.29 11.04
CA ILE A 72 -25.78 6.45 11.57
C ILE A 72 -24.28 6.36 11.28
N THR A 73 -23.58 5.36 11.83
CA THR A 73 -22.11 5.29 11.76
C THR A 73 -21.61 5.12 10.33
N PHE A 74 -22.15 4.14 9.60
CA PHE A 74 -21.74 3.87 8.22
C PHE A 74 -22.00 5.06 7.25
N PRO A 75 -23.15 5.74 7.25
CA PRO A 75 -23.37 6.93 6.43
C PRO A 75 -22.37 8.06 6.73
N LEU A 76 -21.99 8.27 7.99
CA LEU A 76 -20.98 9.24 8.37
C LEU A 76 -19.57 8.86 7.91
N LEU A 77 -19.28 7.56 7.83
CA LEU A 77 -18.00 7.04 7.33
C LEU A 77 -17.92 6.97 5.81
N LYS A 78 -19.04 6.97 5.09
CA LYS A 78 -19.06 6.85 3.60
C LYS A 78 -18.04 7.73 2.89
N PRO A 79 -17.91 9.04 3.20
CA PRO A 79 -16.94 9.89 2.52
C PRO A 79 -15.50 9.43 2.74
N ALA A 80 -15.15 9.02 3.97
CA ALA A 80 -13.81 8.52 4.30
C ALA A 80 -13.52 7.17 3.62
N ILE A 81 -14.50 6.27 3.61
CA ILE A 81 -14.41 4.99 2.90
C ILE A 81 -14.17 5.24 1.41
N PHE A 82 -14.93 6.16 0.80
CA PHE A 82 -14.80 6.45 -0.62
C PHE A 82 -13.45 7.12 -0.94
N SER A 83 -12.96 8.04 -0.09
CA SER A 83 -11.61 8.61 -0.22
C SER A 83 -10.53 7.53 -0.11
N ALA A 84 -10.63 6.63 0.86
CA ALA A 84 -9.70 5.51 0.99
C ALA A 84 -9.71 4.59 -0.24
N MET A 85 -10.90 4.28 -0.78
CA MET A 85 -11.04 3.47 -2.00
C MET A 85 -10.38 4.14 -3.22
N LEU A 86 -10.53 5.46 -3.39
CA LEU A 86 -9.90 6.18 -4.49
C LEU A 86 -8.39 6.20 -4.37
N LEU A 87 -7.85 6.39 -3.16
CA LEU A 87 -6.39 6.34 -2.93
C LEU A 87 -5.82 4.95 -3.18
N VAL A 88 -6.47 3.90 -2.68
CA VAL A 88 -6.08 2.51 -2.96
C VAL A 88 -6.13 2.24 -4.46
N PHE A 89 -7.20 2.68 -5.14
CA PHE A 89 -7.28 2.55 -6.59
C PHE A 89 -6.10 3.22 -7.30
N LEU A 90 -5.70 4.42 -6.89
CA LEU A 90 -4.55 5.12 -7.48
C LEU A 90 -3.25 4.33 -7.28
N PHE A 91 -3.00 3.82 -6.07
CA PHE A 91 -1.79 3.04 -5.79
C PHE A 91 -1.75 1.72 -6.56
N ASP A 92 -2.89 1.05 -6.71
CA ASP A 92 -2.98 -0.20 -7.46
C ASP A 92 -2.91 0.04 -8.97
N PHE A 93 -3.54 1.12 -9.46
CA PHE A 93 -3.54 1.51 -10.86
C PHE A 93 -2.14 1.87 -11.38
N THR A 94 -1.31 2.48 -10.52
CA THR A 94 0.08 2.82 -10.83
C THR A 94 1.08 1.78 -10.31
N SER A 95 0.62 0.58 -9.94
CA SER A 95 1.47 -0.46 -9.42
C SER A 95 2.28 -1.14 -10.52
N TYR A 96 3.59 -0.97 -10.46
CA TYR A 96 4.55 -1.58 -11.37
C TYR A 96 5.15 -2.88 -10.81
N GLY A 97 5.86 -2.78 -9.67
CA GLY A 97 6.68 -3.87 -9.14
C GLY A 97 5.89 -5.12 -8.76
N VAL A 98 4.74 -4.95 -8.11
CA VAL A 98 3.88 -6.08 -7.69
C VAL A 98 3.40 -6.85 -8.91
N VAL A 99 2.89 -6.14 -9.91
CA VAL A 99 2.33 -6.78 -11.11
C VAL A 99 3.40 -7.37 -12.00
N LEU A 100 4.55 -6.70 -12.14
CA LEU A 100 5.69 -7.22 -12.90
C LEU A 100 6.18 -8.56 -12.33
N LEU A 101 6.31 -8.66 -11.00
CA LEU A 101 6.89 -9.82 -10.32
C LEU A 101 5.89 -10.96 -10.14
N LEU A 102 4.62 -10.66 -9.92
CA LEU A 102 3.60 -11.64 -9.53
C LEU A 102 2.59 -11.95 -10.63
N GLY A 103 2.33 -11.00 -11.54
CA GLY A 103 1.26 -11.10 -12.54
C GLY A 103 1.63 -11.85 -13.81
N GLY A 104 2.91 -11.92 -14.13
CA GLY A 104 3.39 -12.50 -15.39
C GLY A 104 2.84 -11.78 -16.62
N ALA A 105 2.90 -12.45 -17.77
CA ALA A 105 2.50 -11.85 -19.05
C ALA A 105 0.98 -11.62 -19.18
N LYS A 106 0.16 -12.39 -18.45
CA LYS A 106 -1.30 -12.38 -18.61
C LYS A 106 -1.99 -11.22 -17.89
N PHE A 107 -1.44 -10.76 -16.76
CA PHE A 107 -2.08 -9.79 -15.88
C PHE A 107 -1.27 -8.48 -15.82
N ARG A 108 -0.87 -7.97 -17.00
CA ARG A 108 -0.14 -6.70 -17.07
C ARG A 108 -1.07 -5.51 -16.78
N THR A 109 -0.60 -4.57 -15.99
CA THR A 109 -1.22 -3.25 -15.82
C THR A 109 -0.68 -2.30 -16.88
N ILE A 110 -1.35 -1.15 -17.04
CA ILE A 110 -0.92 -0.09 -17.95
C ILE A 110 0.53 0.34 -17.65
N GLU A 111 0.92 0.39 -16.37
CA GLU A 111 2.25 0.75 -15.91
C GLU A 111 3.33 -0.24 -16.38
N VAL A 112 3.06 -1.54 -16.27
CA VAL A 112 3.96 -2.59 -16.74
C VAL A 112 4.09 -2.53 -18.26
N GLU A 113 2.99 -2.25 -18.96
CA GLU A 113 3.00 -2.13 -20.42
C GLU A 113 3.79 -0.90 -20.88
N ILE A 114 3.63 0.26 -20.23
CA ILE A 114 4.44 1.47 -20.49
C ILE A 114 5.93 1.15 -20.37
N ALA A 115 6.32 0.51 -19.26
CA ALA A 115 7.72 0.15 -19.03
C ALA A 115 8.23 -0.82 -20.08
N GLN A 116 7.45 -1.81 -20.49
CA GLN A 116 7.83 -2.76 -21.52
C GLN A 116 7.97 -2.12 -22.89
N GLN A 117 7.02 -1.28 -23.30
CA GLN A 117 7.07 -0.56 -24.57
C GLN A 117 8.29 0.37 -24.63
N ALA A 118 8.58 1.06 -23.52
CA ALA A 118 9.67 2.02 -23.47
C ALA A 118 11.06 1.38 -23.36
N LEU A 119 11.23 0.42 -22.44
CA LEU A 119 12.55 -0.08 -22.05
C LEU A 119 12.96 -1.37 -22.77
N GLN A 120 11.99 -2.17 -23.24
CA GLN A 120 12.29 -3.44 -23.89
C GLN A 120 12.03 -3.40 -25.40
N LEU A 121 10.92 -2.81 -25.83
CA LEU A 121 10.52 -2.75 -27.23
C LEU A 121 10.96 -1.45 -27.91
N PHE A 122 11.45 -0.47 -27.15
CA PHE A 122 11.86 0.87 -27.64
C PHE A 122 10.78 1.58 -28.46
N ASN A 123 9.51 1.27 -28.20
CA ASN A 123 8.35 1.86 -28.87
C ASN A 123 7.84 3.07 -28.08
N LEU A 124 8.62 4.15 -28.09
CA LEU A 124 8.33 5.37 -27.35
C LEU A 124 6.98 6.01 -27.71
N PRO A 125 6.50 6.00 -28.97
CA PRO A 125 5.19 6.56 -29.29
C PRO A 125 4.04 5.86 -28.55
N VAL A 126 4.05 4.53 -28.49
CA VAL A 126 3.01 3.77 -27.77
C VAL A 126 3.15 3.94 -26.26
N ALA A 127 4.40 3.93 -25.73
CA ALA A 127 4.63 4.22 -24.32
C ALA A 127 4.10 5.60 -23.94
N GLY A 128 4.36 6.63 -24.77
CA GLY A 128 3.86 7.99 -24.55
C GLY A 128 2.33 8.09 -24.60
N LEU A 129 1.67 7.41 -25.55
CA LEU A 129 0.21 7.37 -25.60
C LEU A 129 -0.40 6.75 -24.33
N LEU A 130 0.13 5.61 -23.88
CA LEU A 130 -0.32 4.94 -22.66
C LEU A 130 -0.08 5.80 -21.43
N SER A 131 1.05 6.50 -21.37
CA SER A 131 1.37 7.44 -20.28
C SER A 131 0.37 8.60 -20.21
N ILE A 132 -0.01 9.19 -21.36
CA ILE A 132 -1.04 10.25 -21.42
C ILE A 132 -2.38 9.72 -20.90
N LEU A 133 -2.78 8.53 -21.33
CA LEU A 133 -4.02 7.89 -20.89
C LEU A 133 -4.00 7.66 -19.38
N GLN A 134 -2.88 7.16 -18.84
CA GLN A 134 -2.68 6.97 -17.41
C GLN A 134 -2.80 8.29 -16.63
N ILE A 135 -2.15 9.35 -17.11
CA ILE A 135 -2.21 10.67 -16.50
C ILE A 135 -3.65 11.19 -16.46
N ILE A 136 -4.42 11.05 -17.55
CA ILE A 136 -5.82 11.51 -17.60
C ILE A 136 -6.64 10.80 -16.51
N VAL A 137 -6.53 9.47 -16.41
CA VAL A 137 -7.27 8.70 -15.39
C VAL A 137 -6.83 9.12 -13.98
N THR A 138 -5.52 9.24 -13.74
CA THR A 138 -4.96 9.65 -12.45
C THR A 138 -5.46 11.03 -12.03
N VAL A 139 -5.40 12.03 -12.93
CA VAL A 139 -5.89 13.39 -12.66
C VAL A 139 -7.40 13.39 -12.37
N ALA A 140 -8.17 12.63 -13.12
CA ALA A 140 -9.61 12.52 -12.89
C ALA A 140 -9.90 11.95 -11.49
N VAL A 141 -9.27 10.82 -11.12
CA VAL A 141 -9.47 10.17 -9.82
C VAL A 141 -8.98 11.06 -8.67
N THR A 142 -7.80 11.67 -8.79
CA THR A 142 -7.27 12.60 -7.79
C THR A 142 -8.16 13.83 -7.61
N SER A 143 -8.75 14.33 -8.70
CA SER A 143 -9.68 15.47 -8.64
C SER A 143 -10.96 15.12 -7.87
N ILE A 144 -11.49 13.93 -8.08
CA ILE A 144 -12.65 13.40 -7.34
C ILE A 144 -12.30 13.21 -5.87
N GLU A 145 -11.15 12.59 -5.57
CA GLU A 145 -10.67 12.35 -4.20
C GLU A 145 -10.52 13.66 -3.43
N ASN A 146 -9.88 14.67 -4.01
CA ASN A 146 -9.70 15.99 -3.40
C ASN A 146 -11.04 16.70 -3.12
N LYS A 147 -12.02 16.54 -4.00
CA LYS A 147 -13.37 17.14 -3.79
C LYS A 147 -14.06 16.50 -2.59
N ILE A 148 -13.91 15.18 -2.42
CA ILE A 148 -14.48 14.44 -1.30
C ILE A 148 -13.72 14.72 -0.02
N GLY A 149 -12.38 14.70 -0.06
CA GLY A 149 -11.50 14.95 1.09
C GLY A 149 -11.72 16.33 1.71
N LYS A 150 -11.97 17.36 0.92
CA LYS A 150 -12.32 18.71 1.43
C LYS A 150 -13.59 18.71 2.25
N ASN A 151 -14.60 17.96 1.85
CA ASN A 151 -15.85 17.84 2.60
C ASN A 151 -15.65 17.14 3.95
N ILE A 152 -14.71 16.18 4.02
CA ILE A 152 -14.36 15.50 5.27
C ILE A 152 -13.63 16.45 6.23
N GLN A 153 -12.70 17.25 5.72
CA GLN A 153 -11.93 18.20 6.53
C GLN A 153 -12.78 19.36 7.06
N SER A 154 -13.74 19.85 6.28
CA SER A 154 -14.59 20.97 6.72
C SER A 154 -15.57 20.57 7.84
N ASN A 155 -15.91 19.30 7.96
CA ASN A 155 -16.78 18.77 9.02
C ASN A 155 -16.01 18.25 10.25
N ARG A 156 -14.68 18.36 10.25
CA ARG A 156 -13.87 17.98 11.41
C ARG A 156 -13.88 19.10 12.45
N MET A 157 -14.78 19.02 13.41
CA MET A 157 -14.50 19.61 14.71
C MET A 157 -13.42 18.75 15.38
N PRO A 158 -12.30 19.34 15.84
CA PRO A 158 -11.26 18.58 16.53
C PRO A 158 -11.76 18.19 17.92
N HIS A 159 -12.45 17.08 18.02
CA HIS A 159 -12.79 16.46 19.31
C HIS A 159 -12.30 15.02 19.28
N VAL A 160 -10.99 14.84 19.37
CA VAL A 160 -10.44 13.60 19.90
C VAL A 160 -10.61 13.69 21.42
N SER A 161 -11.82 13.41 21.90
CA SER A 161 -12.03 13.19 23.32
C SER A 161 -11.73 11.72 23.59
N GLU A 162 -10.90 11.45 24.61
CA GLU A 162 -10.72 10.08 25.15
C GLU A 162 -12.07 9.45 25.55
N GLU A 163 -13.10 10.27 25.76
CA GLU A 163 -14.49 9.85 25.99
C GLU A 163 -15.14 9.14 24.80
N ASN A 164 -14.65 9.35 23.57
CA ASN A 164 -15.20 8.69 22.38
C ASN A 164 -14.70 7.24 22.20
N MET A 165 -13.73 6.78 22.99
CA MET A 165 -13.24 5.41 22.89
C MET A 165 -14.14 4.44 23.64
N ARG A 166 -14.93 3.68 22.91
CA ARG A 166 -15.71 2.57 23.48
C ARG A 166 -14.78 1.46 23.94
N LYS A 167 -14.69 1.28 25.27
CA LYS A 167 -13.94 0.17 25.86
C LYS A 167 -14.77 -1.12 25.79
N PRO A 168 -14.23 -2.24 25.29
CA PRO A 168 -14.94 -3.51 25.27
C PRO A 168 -15.20 -3.98 26.69
N THR A 169 -16.47 -4.16 27.04
CA THR A 169 -16.89 -4.54 28.39
C THR A 169 -17.09 -6.06 28.50
N LYS A 170 -17.56 -6.70 27.43
CA LYS A 170 -17.85 -8.14 27.43
C LYS A 170 -16.60 -8.95 27.05
N PRO A 171 -16.36 -10.10 27.71
CA PRO A 171 -15.23 -10.97 27.39
C PRO A 171 -15.29 -11.48 25.93
N SER A 172 -16.48 -11.75 25.38
CA SER A 172 -16.67 -12.12 23.99
C SER A 172 -16.21 -11.04 23.01
N GLU A 173 -16.45 -9.77 23.29
CA GLU A 173 -15.99 -8.66 22.45
C GLU A 173 -14.46 -8.58 22.44
N LYS A 174 -13.82 -8.74 23.61
CA LYS A 174 -12.36 -8.76 23.74
C LYS A 174 -11.73 -9.91 22.93
N ILE A 175 -12.33 -11.11 22.99
CA ILE A 175 -11.84 -12.27 22.25
C ILE A 175 -11.94 -12.02 20.74
N ILE A 176 -13.07 -11.49 20.25
CA ILE A 176 -13.25 -11.18 18.83
C ILE A 176 -12.22 -10.14 18.36
N ILE A 177 -12.02 -9.08 19.14
CA ILE A 177 -11.03 -8.03 18.80
C ILE A 177 -9.62 -8.62 18.75
N ILE A 178 -9.22 -9.41 19.75
CA ILE A 178 -7.90 -10.06 19.79
C ILE A 178 -7.74 -11.00 18.59
N LEU A 179 -8.75 -11.77 18.24
CA LEU A 179 -8.70 -12.70 17.11
C LEU A 179 -8.56 -11.96 15.78
N ILE A 180 -9.28 -10.86 15.58
CA ILE A 180 -9.16 -10.03 14.37
C ILE A 180 -7.76 -9.40 14.30
N LEU A 181 -7.27 -8.81 15.40
CA LEU A 181 -5.94 -8.21 15.45
C LEU A 181 -4.86 -9.26 15.21
N PHE A 182 -5.00 -10.45 15.79
CA PHE A 182 -4.07 -11.57 15.56
C PHE A 182 -4.07 -12.01 14.10
N MET A 183 -5.25 -12.17 13.47
CA MET A 183 -5.36 -12.53 12.06
C MET A 183 -4.69 -11.48 11.16
N VAL A 184 -4.92 -10.19 11.40
CA VAL A 184 -4.29 -9.10 10.65
C VAL A 184 -2.77 -9.10 10.89
N ALA A 185 -2.33 -9.27 12.13
CA ALA A 185 -0.90 -9.33 12.45
C ALA A 185 -0.22 -10.52 11.76
N VAL A 186 -0.82 -11.71 11.77
CA VAL A 186 -0.31 -12.89 11.05
C VAL A 186 -0.25 -12.61 9.55
N PHE A 187 -1.28 -12.01 8.97
CA PHE A 187 -1.30 -11.65 7.55
C PHE A 187 -0.18 -10.67 7.19
N LEU A 188 0.05 -9.63 8.01
CA LEU A 188 1.09 -8.62 7.75
C LEU A 188 2.51 -9.12 8.07
N VAL A 189 2.67 -9.97 9.07
CA VAL A 189 4.01 -10.43 9.52
C VAL A 189 4.47 -11.66 8.73
N SER A 190 3.56 -12.53 8.29
CA SER A 190 3.92 -13.81 7.66
C SER A 190 4.78 -13.68 6.39
N PRO A 191 4.58 -12.74 5.45
CA PRO A 191 5.47 -12.59 4.30
C PRO A 191 6.88 -12.13 4.71
N LEU A 192 6.96 -11.24 5.72
CA LEU A 192 8.24 -10.74 6.25
C LEU A 192 9.01 -11.86 6.95
N LEU A 193 8.34 -12.64 7.79
CA LEU A 193 8.94 -13.83 8.41
C LEU A 193 9.38 -14.83 7.34
N GLY A 194 8.59 -15.04 6.30
CA GLY A 194 8.96 -15.89 5.18
C GLY A 194 10.26 -15.45 4.49
N LEU A 195 10.45 -14.15 4.29
CA LEU A 195 11.69 -13.59 3.75
C LEU A 195 12.88 -13.79 4.70
N VAL A 196 12.68 -13.49 5.99
CA VAL A 196 13.73 -13.69 7.02
C VAL A 196 14.15 -15.16 7.09
N ILE A 197 13.21 -16.08 7.20
CA ILE A 197 13.52 -17.52 7.24
C ILE A 197 14.26 -17.93 5.97
N ARG A 198 13.80 -17.48 4.79
CA ARG A 198 14.44 -17.83 3.51
C ARG A 198 15.84 -17.29 3.37
N SER A 199 16.19 -16.18 4.03
CA SER A 199 17.55 -15.62 4.01
C SER A 199 18.56 -16.46 4.80
N PHE A 200 18.07 -17.31 5.71
CA PHE A 200 18.90 -18.20 6.53
C PHE A 200 18.83 -19.66 6.11
N VAL A 201 18.05 -20.01 5.09
CA VAL A 201 17.80 -21.41 4.72
C VAL A 201 18.20 -21.68 3.28
N VAL A 202 19.07 -22.67 3.08
CA VAL A 202 19.36 -23.28 1.76
C VAL A 202 18.54 -24.55 1.61
N TYR A 203 17.86 -24.65 0.48
CA TYR A 203 17.17 -25.86 0.08
C TYR A 203 18.06 -26.61 -0.91
N ASP A 204 18.63 -27.71 -0.46
CA ASP A 204 19.19 -28.71 -1.34
C ASP A 204 18.12 -29.78 -1.62
N SER A 205 18.26 -30.50 -2.73
CA SER A 205 17.25 -31.45 -3.20
C SER A 205 16.79 -32.49 -2.17
N GLN A 206 17.56 -32.70 -1.10
CA GLN A 206 17.24 -33.68 -0.05
C GLN A 206 17.32 -33.13 1.39
N SER A 207 17.79 -31.91 1.59
CA SER A 207 17.98 -31.36 2.96
C SER A 207 17.69 -29.87 3.06
N VAL A 208 17.27 -29.46 4.25
CA VAL A 208 17.10 -28.06 4.64
C VAL A 208 18.23 -27.73 5.59
N ALA A 209 19.14 -26.86 5.18
CA ALA A 209 20.29 -26.44 6.00
C ALA A 209 20.21 -24.95 6.33
N TRP A 210 20.59 -24.62 7.56
CA TRP A 210 20.74 -23.23 7.98
C TRP A 210 22.07 -22.66 7.49
N THR A 211 22.06 -21.46 6.92
CA THR A 211 23.25 -20.81 6.39
C THR A 211 23.22 -19.30 6.58
N THR A 212 24.39 -18.71 6.72
CA THR A 212 24.61 -17.25 6.65
C THR A 212 25.36 -16.84 5.39
N GLU A 213 25.54 -17.76 4.45
CA GLU A 213 26.34 -17.56 3.24
C GLU A 213 25.79 -16.44 2.36
N TYR A 214 24.46 -16.31 2.26
CA TYR A 214 23.83 -15.21 1.51
C TYR A 214 24.24 -13.83 2.02
N TYR A 215 24.49 -13.68 3.32
CA TYR A 215 24.97 -12.41 3.89
C TYR A 215 26.43 -12.14 3.54
N LYS A 216 27.28 -13.17 3.45
CA LYS A 216 28.65 -13.02 2.97
C LYS A 216 28.72 -12.60 1.51
N LYS A 217 27.78 -13.10 0.68
CA LYS A 217 27.67 -12.74 -0.76
C LYS A 217 27.32 -11.27 -1.01
N LEU A 218 26.86 -10.53 0.00
CA LEU A 218 26.66 -9.08 -0.10
C LEU A 218 27.97 -8.30 -0.28
N PHE A 219 29.09 -8.90 0.14
CA PHE A 219 30.41 -8.25 0.16
C PHE A 219 31.41 -8.84 -0.83
N VAL A 220 31.12 -10.02 -1.41
CA VAL A 220 32.08 -10.77 -2.23
C VAL A 220 31.56 -10.92 -3.66
N ASN A 221 32.46 -10.65 -4.64
CA ASN A 221 32.20 -10.89 -6.07
C ASN A 221 32.45 -12.36 -6.42
N GLU A 222 31.42 -13.22 -6.30
CA GLU A 222 31.56 -14.65 -6.62
C GLU A 222 31.71 -14.93 -8.14
N ARG A 223 31.21 -14.02 -8.99
CA ARG A 223 31.19 -14.23 -10.45
C ARG A 223 32.39 -13.61 -11.17
N ASN A 224 33.32 -12.98 -10.45
CA ASN A 224 34.46 -12.25 -11.01
C ASN A 224 34.08 -11.32 -12.19
N SER A 225 32.88 -10.73 -12.12
CA SER A 225 32.38 -9.84 -13.16
C SER A 225 33.08 -8.50 -13.06
N PHE A 226 33.57 -7.98 -14.19
CA PHE A 226 34.18 -6.64 -14.29
C PHE A 226 33.20 -5.51 -13.95
N PHE A 227 31.89 -5.74 -14.07
CA PHE A 227 30.83 -4.77 -13.77
C PHE A 227 30.16 -5.03 -12.41
N TYR A 228 30.81 -5.78 -11.54
CA TYR A 228 30.25 -6.10 -10.25
C TYR A 228 30.27 -4.89 -9.32
N VAL A 229 29.09 -4.49 -8.86
CA VAL A 229 28.91 -3.55 -7.75
C VAL A 229 28.41 -4.34 -6.56
N PRO A 230 29.14 -4.33 -5.42
CA PRO A 230 28.67 -5.04 -4.22
C PRO A 230 27.25 -4.60 -3.83
N PRO A 231 26.32 -5.53 -3.55
CA PRO A 231 24.96 -5.16 -3.17
C PRO A 231 24.89 -4.24 -1.95
N ILE A 232 25.87 -4.27 -1.07
CA ILE A 232 25.97 -3.37 0.09
C ILE A 232 26.08 -1.89 -0.33
N LEU A 233 26.73 -1.59 -1.44
CA LEU A 233 26.80 -0.23 -1.98
C LEU A 233 25.45 0.26 -2.44
N ALA A 234 24.60 -0.63 -2.98
CA ALA A 234 23.24 -0.28 -3.35
C ALA A 234 22.40 0.12 -2.12
N VAL A 235 22.62 -0.51 -0.98
CA VAL A 235 21.99 -0.12 0.29
C VAL A 235 22.42 1.30 0.69
N GLY A 236 23.74 1.58 0.64
CA GLY A 236 24.28 2.92 0.92
C GLY A 236 23.69 3.99 0.00
N ASN A 237 23.69 3.74 -1.31
CA ASN A 237 23.11 4.65 -2.31
C ASN A 237 21.60 4.87 -2.07
N SER A 238 20.84 3.82 -1.75
CA SER A 238 19.41 3.94 -1.46
C SER A 238 19.15 4.81 -0.23
N LEU A 239 19.89 4.59 0.86
CA LEU A 239 19.77 5.40 2.08
C LEU A 239 20.14 6.87 1.84
N LEU A 240 21.23 7.12 1.13
CA LEU A 240 21.68 8.48 0.80
C LEU A 240 20.62 9.20 -0.05
N ASN A 241 20.19 8.57 -1.15
CA ASN A 241 19.19 9.15 -2.05
C ASN A 241 17.85 9.39 -1.33
N ALA A 242 17.38 8.44 -0.52
CA ALA A 242 16.15 8.60 0.24
C ALA A 242 16.24 9.75 1.26
N THR A 243 17.39 9.88 1.95
CA THR A 243 17.59 10.95 2.94
C THR A 243 17.63 12.32 2.27
N ILE A 244 18.38 12.47 1.18
CA ILE A 244 18.45 13.72 0.42
C ILE A 244 17.07 14.09 -0.14
N ALA A 245 16.39 13.15 -0.79
CA ALA A 245 15.07 13.39 -1.35
C ALA A 245 14.05 13.77 -0.27
N ALA A 246 14.05 13.09 0.89
CA ALA A 246 13.18 13.40 2.00
C ALA A 246 13.43 14.82 2.55
N PHE A 247 14.69 15.20 2.70
CA PHE A 247 15.06 16.54 3.18
C PHE A 247 14.61 17.63 2.21
N ILE A 248 14.90 17.47 0.91
CA ILE A 248 14.50 18.43 -0.12
C ILE A 248 12.97 18.53 -0.20
N SER A 249 12.28 17.39 -0.21
CA SER A 249 10.80 17.35 -0.23
C SER A 249 10.18 18.03 0.99
N LEU A 250 10.77 17.83 2.18
CA LEU A 250 10.33 18.49 3.40
C LEU A 250 10.51 20.02 3.29
N MET A 251 11.67 20.49 2.81
CA MET A 251 11.95 21.92 2.63
C MET A 251 10.94 22.55 1.66
N ILE A 252 10.74 21.94 0.49
CA ILE A 252 9.77 22.44 -0.51
C ILE A 252 8.36 22.42 0.07
N GLY A 253 7.96 21.33 0.72
CA GLY A 253 6.63 21.20 1.32
C GLY A 253 6.35 22.25 2.38
N LEU A 254 7.32 22.54 3.26
CA LEU A 254 7.21 23.63 4.25
C LEU A 254 7.09 25.00 3.59
N MET A 255 7.90 25.29 2.55
CA MET A 255 7.83 26.55 1.83
C MET A 255 6.45 26.75 1.16
N VAL A 256 5.93 25.70 0.52
CA VAL A 256 4.61 25.74 -0.14
C VAL A 256 3.51 25.93 0.89
N THR A 257 3.56 25.23 2.03
CA THR A 257 2.58 25.35 3.10
C THR A 257 2.57 26.76 3.70
N PHE A 258 3.77 27.30 3.99
CA PHE A 258 3.92 28.65 4.51
C PHE A 258 3.40 29.72 3.53
N ALA A 259 3.71 29.56 2.22
CA ALA A 259 3.17 30.47 1.19
C ALA A 259 1.64 30.32 1.06
N GLY A 260 1.11 29.11 1.21
CA GLY A 260 -0.32 28.79 1.13
C GLY A 260 -1.16 29.48 2.20
N ASP A 261 -0.62 29.61 3.41
CA ASP A 261 -1.31 30.30 4.49
C ASP A 261 -1.34 31.83 4.31
N ARG A 262 -0.31 32.40 3.67
CA ARG A 262 -0.20 33.85 3.46
C ARG A 262 -0.95 34.36 2.24
N TYR A 263 -1.03 33.56 1.17
CA TYR A 263 -1.54 34.02 -0.11
C TYR A 263 -2.69 33.12 -0.61
N PRO A 264 -3.97 33.59 -0.57
CA PRO A 264 -5.12 32.76 -0.93
C PRO A 264 -5.14 32.24 -2.38
N TRP A 265 -4.40 32.89 -3.30
CA TRP A 265 -4.29 32.42 -4.69
C TRP A 265 -3.48 31.11 -4.82
N THR A 266 -2.61 30.80 -3.87
CA THR A 266 -1.83 29.54 -3.84
C THR A 266 -2.71 28.32 -3.61
N LYS A 267 -3.89 28.48 -3.03
CA LYS A 267 -4.88 27.39 -2.90
C LYS A 267 -5.30 26.78 -4.23
N LYS A 268 -5.24 27.58 -5.32
CA LYS A 268 -5.50 27.11 -6.68
C LYS A 268 -4.36 26.23 -7.23
N ILE A 269 -3.15 26.47 -6.75
CA ILE A 269 -1.94 25.77 -7.18
C ILE A 269 -1.76 24.45 -6.44
N ASN A 270 -2.39 24.27 -5.27
CA ASN A 270 -2.29 23.03 -4.48
C ASN A 270 -2.63 21.77 -5.28
N MET A 271 -3.48 21.89 -6.31
CA MET A 271 -3.82 20.77 -7.19
C MET A 271 -2.61 20.28 -8.00
N ILE A 272 -1.68 21.20 -8.37
CA ILE A 272 -0.45 20.89 -9.12
C ILE A 272 0.50 20.05 -8.24
N PHE A 273 0.58 20.35 -6.93
CA PHE A 273 1.44 19.60 -6.00
C PHE A 273 0.92 18.20 -5.64
N LEU A 274 -0.33 17.92 -5.97
CA LEU A 274 -0.90 16.56 -5.82
C LEU A 274 -0.66 15.67 -7.05
N PHE A 275 -0.30 16.30 -8.18
CA PHE A 275 -0.06 15.59 -9.44
C PHE A 275 1.00 14.46 -9.32
N PRO A 276 2.14 14.66 -8.61
CA PRO A 276 3.13 13.60 -8.47
C PRO A 276 2.66 12.36 -7.71
N ILE A 277 1.65 12.47 -6.84
CA ILE A 277 1.15 11.32 -6.05
C ILE A 277 0.55 10.24 -6.96
N GLY A 278 -0.04 10.65 -8.06
CA GLY A 278 -0.68 9.74 -9.01
C GLY A 278 0.12 9.49 -10.28
N THR A 279 1.30 10.09 -10.43
CA THR A 279 2.19 9.82 -11.57
C THR A 279 3.22 8.76 -11.19
N SER A 280 3.40 7.80 -12.08
CA SER A 280 4.37 6.75 -11.92
C SER A 280 5.81 7.25 -12.14
N ALA A 281 6.76 6.62 -11.44
CA ALA A 281 8.18 6.88 -11.65
C ALA A 281 8.63 6.52 -13.10
N VAL A 282 8.02 5.50 -13.71
CA VAL A 282 8.30 5.10 -15.09
C VAL A 282 7.83 6.18 -16.07
N THR A 283 6.59 6.66 -15.89
CA THR A 283 6.01 7.72 -16.73
C THR A 283 6.82 9.02 -16.63
N LEU A 284 7.26 9.40 -15.42
CA LEU A 284 8.10 10.58 -15.21
C LEU A 284 9.51 10.43 -15.79
N GLY A 285 10.05 9.20 -15.78
CA GLY A 285 11.37 8.92 -16.35
C GLY A 285 11.42 8.90 -17.89
N LEU A 286 10.26 8.86 -18.55
CA LEU A 286 10.14 8.91 -20.01
C LEU A 286 9.98 10.32 -20.59
N GLY A 287 9.61 11.30 -19.78
CA GLY A 287 9.46 12.72 -20.16
C GLY A 287 10.71 13.51 -19.91
#